data_ad3cd3973c2e8651d1943f51c1b10bea
#
_entry.id   ad3cd3973c2e8651d1943f51c1b10bea
#
_cell.length_a   1.000
_cell.length_b   1.000
_cell.length_c   1.000
_cell.angle_alpha   90.00
_cell.angle_beta   90.00
_cell.angle_gamma   90.00
#
_symmetry.space_group_name_H-M   'P 1'
#
loop_
_entity.id
_entity.type
_entity.pdbx_description
1 polymer ?
#
loop_
_entity_poly.entity_id
_entity_poly.type
_entity_poly.pdbx_seq_one_letter_code
_entity_poly.pdbx_strand_id
1 'polypeptide(L)'
;MGENPAMSDPDLNHARHALASLQHLVVQDIFLTETAWLADVVLPASAWPEKTGTASNTDRMVQMGRRALNPPGDARPDLWIIQQIAQRVGPHAPHFVSSLPPEGAGPALGRPGGGAGLNWNYEGEESGVAAVYDEMRQAMHASIEGITWDRLERDSSVTYPCLTPDDPGQPIVFTQQFLTPTGRLKLVPASVIP
;
A
#
# COMPACT_ATOMS: atom_id res chain seq x y z
N MET A 1 10.32 -2.46 2.70
CA MET A 1 9.79 -2.94 1.38
C MET A 1 9.87 -1.78 0.40
N GLY A 2 10.69 -1.92 -0.66
CA GLY A 2 10.87 -0.89 -1.70
C GLY A 2 11.44 0.45 -1.21
N GLU A 3 12.17 0.42 -0.11
CA GLU A 3 12.80 1.60 0.50
C GLU A 3 14.24 1.28 0.88
N ASN A 4 15.11 2.27 0.77
CA ASN A 4 16.54 2.12 1.06
C ASN A 4 17.01 3.06 2.20
N PRO A 5 16.53 2.89 3.43
CA PRO A 5 16.83 3.77 4.55
C PRO A 5 18.34 3.85 4.89
N ALA A 6 19.11 2.80 4.61
CA ALA A 6 20.55 2.83 4.76
C ALA A 6 21.27 3.81 3.80
N MET A 7 20.53 4.41 2.86
CA MET A 7 21.03 5.43 1.93
C MET A 7 20.25 6.75 2.02
N SER A 8 18.94 6.69 2.26
CA SER A 8 18.03 7.86 2.09
C SER A 8 17.60 8.51 3.40
N ASP A 9 17.86 7.88 4.56
CA ASP A 9 17.47 8.43 5.86
C ASP A 9 18.29 9.70 6.19
N PRO A 10 17.67 10.77 6.71
CA PRO A 10 18.37 12.02 7.05
C PRO A 10 19.51 11.82 8.06
N ASP A 11 19.32 10.98 9.08
CA ASP A 11 20.39 10.56 10.00
C ASP A 11 20.92 9.18 9.59
N LEU A 12 21.70 9.18 8.52
CA LEU A 12 22.19 7.97 7.88
C LEU A 12 23.01 7.06 8.79
N ASN A 13 23.86 7.64 9.65
CA ASN A 13 24.69 6.86 10.57
C ASN A 13 23.83 6.18 11.62
N HIS A 14 22.85 6.87 12.15
CA HIS A 14 21.89 6.30 13.10
C HIS A 14 21.06 5.19 12.45
N ALA A 15 20.52 5.43 11.27
CA ALA A 15 19.72 4.44 10.54
C ALA A 15 20.50 3.16 10.25
N ARG A 16 21.74 3.25 9.76
CA ARG A 16 22.60 2.10 9.51
C ARG A 16 22.94 1.33 10.79
N HIS A 17 23.24 2.06 11.87
CA HIS A 17 23.51 1.42 13.16
C HIS A 17 22.27 0.72 13.72
N ALA A 18 21.10 1.34 13.63
CA ALA A 18 19.84 0.75 14.06
C ALA A 18 19.52 -0.53 13.27
N LEU A 19 19.63 -0.49 11.93
CA LEU A 19 19.40 -1.65 11.07
C LEU A 19 20.38 -2.80 11.38
N ALA A 20 21.66 -2.51 11.59
CA ALA A 20 22.67 -3.50 11.92
C ALA A 20 22.49 -4.09 13.35
N SER A 21 21.71 -3.44 14.21
CA SER A 21 21.44 -3.90 15.58
C SER A 21 20.19 -4.79 15.66
N LEU A 22 19.47 -5.00 14.57
CA LEU A 22 18.29 -5.86 14.55
C LEU A 22 18.70 -7.33 14.69
N GLN A 23 17.89 -8.10 15.42
CA GLN A 23 18.08 -9.55 15.55
C GLN A 23 17.76 -10.28 14.25
N HIS A 24 16.89 -9.71 13.43
CA HIS A 24 16.49 -10.26 12.14
C HIS A 24 15.95 -9.15 11.24
N LEU A 25 16.50 -9.02 10.05
CA LEU A 25 16.10 -8.03 9.05
C LEU A 25 15.73 -8.72 7.74
N VAL A 26 14.49 -8.54 7.31
CA VAL A 26 14.02 -8.98 5.99
C VAL A 26 13.86 -7.77 5.09
N VAL A 27 14.47 -7.79 3.94
CA VAL A 27 14.35 -6.72 2.93
C VAL A 27 13.68 -7.28 1.67
N GLN A 28 12.67 -6.58 1.19
CA GLN A 28 11.99 -6.85 -0.06
C GLN A 28 12.24 -5.68 -1.01
N ASP A 29 12.98 -5.93 -2.08
CA ASP A 29 13.38 -4.90 -3.03
C ASP A 29 13.64 -5.48 -4.42
N ILE A 30 13.68 -4.61 -5.43
CA ILE A 30 14.03 -4.94 -6.82
C ILE A 30 15.54 -4.98 -7.06
N PHE A 31 16.32 -4.37 -6.18
CA PHE A 31 17.79 -4.32 -6.24
C PHE A 31 18.41 -4.74 -4.91
N LEU A 32 19.65 -5.20 -4.97
CA LEU A 32 20.47 -5.42 -3.78
C LEU A 32 21.06 -4.07 -3.32
N THR A 33 20.23 -3.32 -2.59
CA THR A 33 20.52 -1.97 -2.07
C THR A 33 21.43 -2.03 -0.82
N GLU A 34 21.87 -0.85 -0.36
CA GLU A 34 22.65 -0.72 0.89
C GLU A 34 21.88 -1.28 2.09
N THR A 35 20.57 -1.13 2.13
CA THR A 35 19.71 -1.74 3.15
C THR A 35 19.67 -3.25 2.99
N ALA A 36 19.58 -3.75 1.77
CA ALA A 36 19.54 -5.18 1.48
C ALA A 36 20.85 -5.89 1.85
N TRP A 37 22.00 -5.18 1.78
CA TRP A 37 23.29 -5.71 2.26
C TRP A 37 23.36 -5.95 3.77
N LEU A 38 22.49 -5.32 4.55
CA LEU A 38 22.39 -5.52 6.01
C LEU A 38 21.38 -6.61 6.37
N ALA A 39 20.64 -7.13 5.42
CA ALA A 39 19.54 -8.05 5.66
C ALA A 39 20.01 -9.50 5.87
N ASP A 40 19.31 -10.22 6.76
CA ASP A 40 19.43 -11.68 6.91
C ASP A 40 18.73 -12.42 5.77
N VAL A 41 17.63 -11.84 5.25
CA VAL A 41 16.86 -12.39 4.14
C VAL A 41 16.51 -11.29 3.15
N VAL A 42 16.75 -11.55 1.87
CA VAL A 42 16.33 -10.68 0.77
C VAL A 42 15.28 -11.40 -0.06
N LEU A 43 14.13 -10.76 -0.25
CA LEU A 43 13.02 -11.24 -1.07
C LEU A 43 12.98 -10.42 -2.36
N PRO A 44 13.30 -11.00 -3.52
CA PRO A 44 13.31 -10.27 -4.78
C PRO A 44 11.87 -9.90 -5.20
N ALA A 45 11.63 -8.60 -5.35
CA ALA A 45 10.36 -8.03 -5.75
C ALA A 45 10.34 -7.67 -7.23
N SER A 46 9.14 -7.58 -7.80
CA SER A 46 8.95 -7.12 -9.18
C SER A 46 8.95 -5.60 -9.28
N ALA A 47 9.50 -5.09 -10.37
CA ALA A 47 9.47 -3.67 -10.72
C ALA A 47 8.09 -3.23 -11.25
N TRP A 48 7.90 -1.92 -11.42
CA TRP A 48 6.64 -1.36 -11.91
C TRP A 48 6.14 -1.94 -13.24
N PRO A 49 6.98 -2.12 -14.29
CA PRO A 49 6.52 -2.69 -15.55
C PRO A 49 6.26 -4.20 -15.50
N GLU A 50 6.59 -4.86 -14.40
CA GLU A 50 6.51 -6.31 -14.21
C GLU A 50 5.28 -6.73 -13.42
N LYS A 51 4.39 -5.78 -13.02
CA LYS A 51 3.18 -6.04 -12.27
C LYS A 51 2.04 -5.12 -12.69
N THR A 52 0.79 -5.57 -12.45
CA THR A 52 -0.40 -4.76 -12.59
C THR A 52 -0.76 -4.18 -11.21
N GLY A 53 -1.24 -2.94 -11.17
CA GLY A 53 -1.65 -2.28 -9.94
C GLY A 53 -2.01 -0.82 -10.16
N THR A 54 -2.29 -0.11 -9.09
CA THR A 54 -2.58 1.31 -9.14
C THR A 54 -1.47 2.13 -8.51
N ALA A 55 -1.26 3.32 -9.00
CA ALA A 55 -0.37 4.32 -8.41
C ALA A 55 -1.12 5.63 -8.22
N SER A 56 -0.85 6.32 -7.10
CA SER A 56 -1.39 7.66 -6.86
C SER A 56 -0.27 8.68 -6.89
N ASN A 57 -0.47 9.75 -7.65
CA ASN A 57 0.45 10.86 -7.71
C ASN A 57 0.18 11.89 -6.62
N THR A 58 1.13 12.80 -6.42
CA THR A 58 0.99 13.96 -5.52
C THR A 58 -0.14 14.90 -5.95
N ASP A 59 -0.46 14.95 -7.23
CA ASP A 59 -1.60 15.70 -7.79
C ASP A 59 -2.96 14.99 -7.61
N ARG A 60 -2.98 13.88 -6.85
CA ARG A 60 -4.17 13.10 -6.53
C ARG A 60 -4.75 12.32 -7.71
N MET A 61 -3.98 12.08 -8.74
CA MET A 61 -4.38 11.21 -9.83
C MET A 61 -4.11 9.75 -9.46
N VAL A 62 -5.15 8.91 -9.45
CA VAL A 62 -5.04 7.45 -9.36
C VAL A 62 -4.92 6.91 -10.77
N GLN A 63 -3.87 6.14 -11.02
CA GLN A 63 -3.53 5.65 -12.37
C GLN A 63 -3.47 4.12 -12.38
N MET A 64 -3.90 3.53 -13.48
CA MET A 64 -3.75 2.11 -13.75
C MET A 64 -2.37 1.83 -14.34
N GLY A 65 -1.57 1.03 -13.63
CA GLY A 65 -0.34 0.42 -14.15
C GLY A 65 -0.63 -0.98 -14.66
N ARG A 66 -0.28 -1.27 -15.91
CA ARG A 66 -0.44 -2.60 -16.52
C ARG A 66 0.91 -3.26 -16.69
N ARG A 67 0.96 -4.55 -16.38
CA ARG A 67 2.15 -5.35 -16.59
C ARG A 67 2.53 -5.37 -18.08
N ALA A 68 3.78 -5.02 -18.36
CA ALA A 68 4.36 -5.01 -19.71
C ALA A 68 5.45 -6.06 -19.89
N LEU A 69 6.09 -6.50 -18.80
CA LEU A 69 7.20 -7.44 -18.78
C LEU A 69 6.96 -8.58 -17.77
N ASN A 70 7.60 -9.70 -17.97
CA ASN A 70 7.66 -10.75 -16.96
C ASN A 70 8.72 -10.41 -15.91
N PRO A 71 8.44 -10.65 -14.61
CA PRO A 71 9.47 -10.52 -13.58
C PRO A 71 10.68 -11.43 -13.90
N PRO A 72 11.91 -10.96 -13.69
CA PRO A 72 13.11 -11.76 -13.94
C PRO A 72 13.33 -12.78 -12.82
N GLY A 73 13.83 -13.96 -13.16
CA GLY A 73 14.25 -14.99 -12.21
C GLY A 73 13.17 -15.33 -11.19
N ASP A 74 13.53 -15.22 -9.91
CA ASP A 74 12.63 -15.51 -8.78
C ASP A 74 11.88 -14.28 -8.24
N ALA A 75 11.97 -13.13 -8.91
CA ALA A 75 11.21 -11.95 -8.52
C ALA A 75 9.69 -12.20 -8.56
N ARG A 76 8.99 -11.69 -7.55
CA ARG A 76 7.54 -11.85 -7.38
C ARG A 76 6.88 -10.50 -7.09
N PRO A 77 5.60 -10.33 -7.47
CA PRO A 77 4.83 -9.15 -7.07
C PRO A 77 4.79 -8.98 -5.55
N ASP A 78 4.88 -7.74 -5.08
CA ASP A 78 4.87 -7.42 -3.65
C ASP A 78 3.66 -8.01 -2.93
N LEU A 79 2.47 -7.91 -3.54
CA LEU A 79 1.24 -8.47 -2.99
C LEU A 79 1.36 -9.99 -2.77
N TRP A 80 1.94 -10.72 -3.73
CA TRP A 80 2.17 -12.15 -3.58
C TRP A 80 3.11 -12.46 -2.42
N ILE A 81 4.21 -11.71 -2.29
CA ILE A 81 5.18 -11.89 -1.21
C ILE A 81 4.51 -11.65 0.15
N ILE A 82 3.77 -10.54 0.29
CA ILE A 82 3.02 -10.22 1.51
C ILE A 82 2.03 -11.33 1.85
N GLN A 83 1.27 -11.79 0.88
CA GLN A 83 0.30 -12.88 1.04
C GLN A 83 0.97 -14.17 1.51
N GLN A 84 2.10 -14.55 0.92
CA GLN A 84 2.84 -15.73 1.31
C GLN A 84 3.40 -15.65 2.74
N ILE A 85 3.84 -14.47 3.16
CA ILE A 85 4.26 -14.22 4.55
C ILE A 85 3.05 -14.31 5.49
N ALA A 86 1.96 -13.64 5.16
CA ALA A 86 0.75 -13.63 5.98
C ALA A 86 0.17 -15.03 6.19
N GLN A 87 0.10 -15.85 5.14
CA GLN A 87 -0.37 -17.23 5.21
C GLN A 87 0.50 -18.11 6.10
N ARG A 88 1.81 -17.87 6.16
CA ARG A 88 2.73 -18.66 6.98
C ARG A 88 2.78 -18.18 8.43
N VAL A 89 2.68 -16.87 8.66
CA VAL A 89 2.71 -16.28 10.00
C VAL A 89 1.37 -16.44 10.71
N GLY A 90 0.27 -16.35 9.98
CA GLY A 90 -1.09 -16.39 10.54
C GLY A 90 -1.35 -17.56 11.51
N PRO A 91 -1.00 -18.80 11.20
CA PRO A 91 -1.18 -19.93 12.11
C PRO A 91 -0.36 -19.85 13.41
N HIS A 92 0.73 -19.09 13.39
CA HIS A 92 1.68 -18.96 14.50
C HIS A 92 1.52 -17.66 15.31
N ALA A 93 0.62 -16.77 14.89
CA ALA A 93 0.38 -15.47 15.53
C ALA A 93 -1.06 -15.32 16.06
N PRO A 94 -1.53 -16.18 16.99
CA PRO A 94 -2.91 -16.15 17.47
C PRO A 94 -3.26 -14.82 18.15
N HIS A 95 -2.29 -14.12 18.74
CA HIS A 95 -2.49 -12.81 19.37
C HIS A 95 -2.77 -11.69 18.37
N PHE A 96 -2.26 -11.79 17.17
CA PHE A 96 -2.54 -10.82 16.12
C PHE A 96 -4.00 -10.89 15.68
N VAL A 97 -4.54 -12.10 15.55
CA VAL A 97 -5.95 -12.33 15.16
C VAL A 97 -6.91 -11.90 16.27
N SER A 98 -6.53 -12.08 17.55
CA SER A 98 -7.37 -11.70 18.70
C SER A 98 -7.42 -10.18 18.94
N SER A 99 -6.47 -9.42 18.41
CA SER A 99 -6.43 -7.95 18.51
C SER A 99 -7.25 -7.24 17.43
N LEU A 100 -7.78 -7.97 16.45
CA LEU A 100 -8.66 -7.40 15.44
C LEU A 100 -10.04 -7.03 16.04
N PRO A 101 -10.66 -5.92 15.62
CA PRO A 101 -11.96 -5.52 16.13
C PRO A 101 -13.03 -6.61 15.91
N PRO A 102 -14.05 -6.69 16.81
CA PRO A 102 -15.11 -7.69 16.68
C PRO A 102 -15.93 -7.52 15.40
N GLU A 103 -16.61 -8.60 14.99
CA GLU A 103 -17.49 -8.61 13.81
C GLU A 103 -18.46 -7.43 13.80
N GLY A 104 -18.47 -6.66 12.70
CA GLY A 104 -19.37 -5.51 12.52
C GLY A 104 -18.71 -4.14 12.77
N ALA A 105 -17.44 -4.06 13.17
CA ALA A 105 -16.74 -2.81 13.47
C ALA A 105 -15.98 -2.19 12.26
N GLY A 106 -16.23 -2.64 11.05
CA GLY A 106 -15.58 -2.11 9.84
C GLY A 106 -15.95 -2.90 8.57
N PRO A 107 -15.54 -2.44 7.39
CA PRO A 107 -15.67 -3.24 6.19
C PRO A 107 -15.04 -4.61 6.43
N ALA A 108 -15.73 -5.65 6.00
CA ALA A 108 -15.35 -7.04 6.26
C ALA A 108 -13.97 -7.35 5.66
N LEU A 109 -12.91 -7.02 6.39
CA LEU A 109 -11.63 -7.66 6.20
C LEU A 109 -11.90 -9.15 6.32
N GLY A 110 -11.78 -9.89 5.21
CA GLY A 110 -12.21 -11.26 5.05
C GLY A 110 -11.92 -12.12 6.28
N ARG A 111 -12.94 -12.27 7.15
CA ARG A 111 -12.84 -13.09 8.33
C ARG A 111 -12.86 -14.55 7.92
N PRO A 112 -11.89 -15.35 8.34
CA PRO A 112 -12.00 -16.77 8.21
C PRO A 112 -13.14 -17.28 9.07
N GLY A 113 -14.07 -17.99 8.49
CA GLY A 113 -14.98 -18.82 9.26
C GLY A 113 -14.15 -19.78 10.13
N GLY A 114 -14.23 -19.61 11.45
CA GLY A 114 -13.94 -20.59 12.48
C GLY A 114 -12.70 -21.48 12.34
N GLY A 115 -11.53 -20.91 12.12
CA GLY A 115 -10.29 -21.68 12.08
C GLY A 115 -9.10 -20.75 12.00
N ALA A 116 -8.12 -20.92 12.87
CA ALA A 116 -6.92 -20.11 12.97
C ALA A 116 -6.19 -19.95 11.63
N GLY A 117 -6.44 -18.85 10.92
CA GLY A 117 -5.71 -18.50 9.71
C GLY A 117 -6.33 -17.30 9.05
N LEU A 118 -5.54 -16.26 8.81
CA LEU A 118 -5.93 -15.18 7.92
C LEU A 118 -6.06 -15.77 6.51
N ASN A 119 -7.29 -15.87 6.00
CA ASN A 119 -7.53 -16.40 4.67
C ASN A 119 -7.40 -15.27 3.65
N TRP A 120 -6.17 -14.99 3.24
CA TRP A 120 -5.82 -14.05 2.19
C TRP A 120 -5.95 -14.74 0.82
N ASN A 121 -7.17 -15.09 0.45
CA ASN A 121 -7.45 -15.71 -0.85
C ASN A 121 -7.57 -14.65 -1.93
N TYR A 122 -6.47 -14.03 -2.26
CA TYR A 122 -6.33 -13.27 -3.49
C TYR A 122 -5.79 -14.22 -4.57
N GLU A 123 -6.68 -14.99 -5.17
CA GLU A 123 -6.31 -15.92 -6.22
C GLU A 123 -5.99 -15.18 -7.52
N GLY A 124 -4.79 -15.45 -8.06
CA GLY A 124 -4.31 -14.90 -9.33
C GLY A 124 -3.68 -13.51 -9.23
N GLU A 125 -2.72 -13.24 -10.09
CA GLU A 125 -1.95 -11.99 -10.07
C GLU A 125 -2.82 -10.74 -10.33
N GLU A 126 -3.80 -10.81 -11.23
CA GLU A 126 -4.63 -9.67 -11.62
C GLU A 126 -5.91 -9.58 -10.79
N SER A 127 -6.63 -10.68 -10.62
CA SER A 127 -7.87 -10.70 -9.83
C SER A 127 -7.64 -10.38 -8.35
N GLY A 128 -6.52 -10.83 -7.78
CA GLY A 128 -6.14 -10.51 -6.42
C GLY A 128 -5.83 -9.04 -6.21
N VAL A 129 -5.16 -8.39 -7.15
CA VAL A 129 -4.86 -6.95 -7.09
C VAL A 129 -6.14 -6.13 -7.16
N ALA A 130 -7.06 -6.47 -8.05
CA ALA A 130 -8.35 -5.81 -8.17
C ALA A 130 -9.19 -5.94 -6.89
N ALA A 131 -9.19 -7.13 -6.26
CA ALA A 131 -9.90 -7.37 -5.01
C ALA A 131 -9.33 -6.53 -3.84
N VAL A 132 -8.01 -6.46 -3.72
CA VAL A 132 -7.35 -5.61 -2.71
C VAL A 132 -7.63 -4.13 -2.97
N TYR A 133 -7.60 -3.70 -4.23
CA TYR A 133 -7.95 -2.33 -4.59
C TYR A 133 -9.40 -2.00 -4.21
N ASP A 134 -10.35 -2.89 -4.48
CA ASP A 134 -11.75 -2.67 -4.13
C ASP A 134 -11.99 -2.60 -2.63
N GLU A 135 -11.31 -3.43 -1.85
CA GLU A 135 -11.33 -3.35 -0.39
C GLU A 135 -10.75 -2.02 0.14
N MET A 136 -9.60 -1.59 -0.39
CA MET A 136 -9.01 -0.29 -0.09
C MET A 136 -9.97 0.85 -0.47
N ARG A 137 -10.61 0.78 -1.64
CA ARG A 137 -11.59 1.76 -2.12
C ARG A 137 -12.78 1.88 -1.17
N GLN A 138 -13.31 0.78 -0.68
CA GLN A 138 -14.38 0.78 0.31
C GLN A 138 -13.96 1.41 1.64
N ALA A 139 -12.75 1.15 2.09
CA ALA A 139 -12.19 1.79 3.29
C ALA A 139 -11.98 3.30 3.11
N MET A 140 -11.68 3.74 1.88
CA MET A 140 -11.45 5.14 1.51
C MET A 140 -12.66 5.77 0.80
N HIS A 141 -13.88 5.34 1.09
CA HIS A 141 -15.12 5.74 0.41
C HIS A 141 -15.31 7.26 0.32
N ALA A 142 -14.85 8.03 1.30
CA ALA A 142 -14.93 9.50 1.28
C ALA A 142 -14.01 10.18 0.24
N SER A 143 -13.19 9.43 -0.47
CA SER A 143 -12.20 9.97 -1.41
C SER A 143 -12.25 9.33 -2.78
N ILE A 144 -12.28 8.00 -2.85
CA ILE A 144 -12.08 7.24 -4.09
C ILE A 144 -13.22 6.25 -4.40
N GLU A 145 -14.39 6.36 -3.77
CA GLU A 145 -15.50 5.42 -3.94
C GLU A 145 -15.91 5.26 -5.41
N GLY A 146 -15.93 6.35 -6.17
CA GLY A 146 -16.26 6.38 -7.59
C GLY A 146 -15.13 5.94 -8.53
N ILE A 147 -13.93 5.66 -8.01
CA ILE A 147 -12.78 5.20 -8.81
C ILE A 147 -12.74 3.67 -8.77
N THR A 148 -13.64 3.02 -9.48
CA THR A 148 -13.68 1.55 -9.55
C THR A 148 -12.53 0.99 -10.39
N TRP A 149 -12.20 -0.29 -10.20
CA TRP A 149 -11.19 -0.98 -11.01
C TRP A 149 -11.54 -0.93 -12.49
N ASP A 150 -12.79 -1.27 -12.86
CA ASP A 150 -13.28 -1.23 -14.25
C ASP A 150 -13.17 0.18 -14.86
N ARG A 151 -13.39 1.20 -14.04
CA ARG A 151 -13.21 2.59 -14.48
C ARG A 151 -11.75 2.90 -14.78
N LEU A 152 -10.83 2.47 -13.94
CA LEU A 152 -9.39 2.65 -14.18
C LEU A 152 -8.93 1.85 -15.40
N GLU A 153 -9.48 0.68 -15.64
CA GLU A 153 -9.19 -0.08 -16.86
C GLU A 153 -9.64 0.64 -18.13
N ARG A 154 -10.78 1.31 -18.07
CA ARG A 154 -11.33 2.08 -19.19
C ARG A 154 -10.66 3.44 -19.40
N ASP A 155 -10.56 4.22 -18.31
CA ASP A 155 -10.17 5.63 -18.34
C ASP A 155 -8.66 5.81 -18.11
N SER A 156 -7.96 4.77 -17.65
CA SER A 156 -6.54 4.72 -17.27
C SER A 156 -6.16 5.57 -16.07
N SER A 157 -6.83 6.68 -15.80
CA SER A 157 -6.58 7.51 -14.63
C SER A 157 -7.80 8.34 -14.23
N VAL A 158 -7.96 8.59 -12.93
CA VAL A 158 -9.02 9.46 -12.38
C VAL A 158 -8.45 10.24 -11.20
N THR A 159 -8.76 11.52 -11.11
CA THR A 159 -8.35 12.39 -9.99
C THR A 159 -9.36 12.33 -8.84
N TYR A 160 -8.88 12.16 -7.62
CA TYR A 160 -9.74 12.19 -6.43
C TYR A 160 -9.74 13.58 -5.74
N PRO A 161 -10.78 13.97 -4.97
CA PRO A 161 -11.97 13.19 -4.63
C PRO A 161 -12.86 12.87 -5.82
N CYS A 162 -13.42 11.62 -5.79
CA CYS A 162 -14.34 11.12 -6.80
C CYS A 162 -15.28 10.12 -6.09
N LEU A 163 -16.51 10.53 -5.82
CA LEU A 163 -17.41 9.81 -4.92
C LEU A 163 -18.39 8.89 -5.64
N THR A 164 -18.64 9.13 -6.93
CA THR A 164 -19.53 8.31 -7.74
C THR A 164 -18.85 7.87 -9.03
N PRO A 165 -19.27 6.79 -9.67
CA PRO A 165 -18.69 6.34 -10.94
C PRO A 165 -18.72 7.35 -12.08
N ASP A 166 -19.70 8.28 -12.04
CA ASP A 166 -19.87 9.33 -13.06
C ASP A 166 -19.22 10.67 -12.66
N ASP A 167 -18.70 10.78 -11.45
CA ASP A 167 -18.00 11.98 -10.99
C ASP A 167 -16.68 12.14 -11.77
N PRO A 168 -16.45 13.29 -12.44
CA PRO A 168 -15.22 13.53 -13.19
C PRO A 168 -13.97 13.65 -12.30
N GLY A 169 -14.15 13.69 -10.99
CA GLY A 169 -13.11 13.99 -10.00
C GLY A 169 -12.87 15.48 -9.84
N GLN A 170 -12.07 15.84 -8.84
CA GLN A 170 -11.83 17.24 -8.48
C GLN A 170 -10.36 17.62 -8.71
N PRO A 171 -10.01 18.23 -9.84
CA PRO A 171 -8.63 18.63 -10.12
C PRO A 171 -8.11 19.68 -9.13
N ILE A 172 -9.01 20.54 -8.61
CA ILE A 172 -8.69 21.55 -7.60
C ILE A 172 -9.60 21.35 -6.38
N VAL A 173 -9.01 21.20 -5.20
CA VAL A 173 -9.73 21.03 -3.93
C VAL A 173 -9.75 22.34 -3.13
N PHE A 174 -10.61 22.39 -2.12
CA PHE A 174 -10.75 23.54 -1.21
C PHE A 174 -11.13 24.86 -1.89
N THR A 175 -11.82 24.81 -3.03
CA THR A 175 -12.27 26.00 -3.76
C THR A 175 -13.34 26.79 -3.02
N GLN A 176 -14.09 26.15 -2.12
CA GLN A 176 -15.16 26.79 -1.35
C GLN A 176 -14.83 26.87 0.14
N GLN A 177 -14.26 25.83 0.72
CA GLN A 177 -13.89 25.77 2.13
C GLN A 177 -12.80 24.75 2.38
N PHE A 178 -12.08 24.90 3.49
CA PHE A 178 -11.15 23.88 3.99
C PHE A 178 -11.87 22.88 4.89
N LEU A 179 -11.36 21.65 4.97
CA LEU A 179 -11.87 20.59 5.84
C LEU A 179 -11.40 20.80 7.30
N THR A 180 -11.70 21.95 7.85
CA THR A 180 -11.42 22.31 9.24
C THR A 180 -12.73 22.68 9.93
N PRO A 181 -12.83 22.62 11.25
CA PRO A 181 -14.04 23.00 11.98
C PRO A 181 -14.53 24.44 11.67
N THR A 182 -13.63 25.32 11.28
CA THR A 182 -13.94 26.71 10.94
C THR A 182 -14.17 26.96 9.45
N GLY A 183 -13.95 25.95 8.60
CA GLY A 183 -13.96 26.07 7.14
C GLY A 183 -12.82 26.94 6.57
N ARG A 184 -11.87 27.40 7.40
CA ARG A 184 -10.76 28.26 7.01
C ARG A 184 -9.42 27.54 7.09
N LEU A 185 -8.46 27.96 6.26
CA LEU A 185 -7.08 27.49 6.36
C LEU A 185 -6.48 27.87 7.72
N LYS A 186 -5.88 26.91 8.40
CA LYS A 186 -5.08 27.14 9.60
C LYS A 186 -3.62 27.31 9.21
N LEU A 187 -3.12 28.52 9.33
CA LEU A 187 -1.70 28.80 9.14
C LEU A 187 -0.96 28.51 10.45
N VAL A 188 0.06 27.68 10.36
CA VAL A 188 0.97 27.40 11.48
C VAL A 188 2.32 27.98 11.12
N PRO A 189 2.89 28.90 11.95
CA PRO A 189 4.22 29.41 11.68
C PRO A 189 5.25 28.27 11.77
N ALA A 190 6.06 28.14 10.74
CA ALA A 190 7.19 27.21 10.75
C ALA A 190 8.37 27.91 11.43
N SER A 191 8.87 27.29 12.49
CA SER A 191 10.17 27.67 13.08
C SER A 191 11.27 26.78 12.49
N VAL A 192 12.36 27.41 12.08
CA VAL A 192 13.58 26.64 11.78
C VAL A 192 14.13 26.14 13.10
N ILE A 193 14.17 24.83 13.25
CA ILE A 193 14.87 24.19 14.38
C ILE A 193 16.35 24.15 13.99
N PRO A 194 17.24 24.83 14.77
CA PRO A 194 18.65 24.84 14.47
C PRO A 194 19.32 23.46 14.63
#